data_b91d95001a268afe88a6f5a7bbb85d0c
#
_entry.id   b91d95001a268afe88a6f5a7bbb85d0c
#
_cell.length_a   1.000
_cell.length_b   1.000
_cell.length_c   1.000
_cell.angle_alpha   90.00
_cell.angle_beta   90.00
_cell.angle_gamma   90.00
#
_symmetry.space_group_name_H-M   'P 1'
#
loop_
_entity.id
_entity.type
_entity.pdbx_description
1 polymer ?
#
loop_
_entity_poly.entity_id
_entity_poly.type
_entity_poly.pdbx_seq_one_letter_code
_entity_poly.pdbx_strand_id
1 'polypeptide(L)'
;MAQKVVAYIKLQIPAGKATPAPPVGPALGQHGINIMAFTKEFNERTKNDAGLIIPVVITVYADRTFSFITKTPPASVLIKKALNMDKASGVPNKDKVGTITREQLQKIAEIKKVDLNAATLDTAISMIAGTCRSMGVEVKD
;
A
#
# COMPACT_ATOMS: atom_id res chain seq x y z
N MET A 1 -15.16 -26.65 6.04
CA MET A 1 -15.45 -26.69 4.60
C MET A 1 -14.90 -25.42 3.94
N ALA A 2 -14.33 -25.60 2.76
CA ALA A 2 -13.85 -24.44 2.01
C ALA A 2 -15.03 -23.62 1.51
N GLN A 3 -15.06 -22.32 1.86
CA GLN A 3 -16.09 -21.40 1.40
C GLN A 3 -15.79 -20.98 -0.04
N LYS A 4 -16.84 -20.84 -0.83
CA LYS A 4 -16.70 -20.40 -2.21
C LYS A 4 -16.42 -18.90 -2.26
N VAL A 5 -15.34 -18.52 -2.93
CA VAL A 5 -15.00 -17.12 -3.16
C VAL A 5 -15.86 -16.56 -4.26
N VAL A 6 -16.53 -15.45 -3.98
CA VAL A 6 -17.39 -14.74 -4.94
C VAL A 6 -16.62 -13.59 -5.60
N ALA A 7 -15.83 -12.87 -4.83
CA ALA A 7 -15.13 -11.70 -5.35
C ALA A 7 -13.90 -11.37 -4.50
N TYR A 8 -13.00 -10.60 -5.12
CA TYR A 8 -11.87 -9.97 -4.44
C TYR A 8 -12.04 -8.46 -4.54
N ILE A 9 -11.81 -7.77 -3.43
CA ILE A 9 -11.85 -6.30 -3.38
C ILE A 9 -10.47 -5.82 -2.98
N LYS A 10 -9.89 -4.92 -3.78
CA LYS A 10 -8.58 -4.34 -3.50
C LYS A 10 -8.74 -2.85 -3.21
N LEU A 11 -8.28 -2.42 -2.05
CA LEU A 11 -8.39 -1.03 -1.60
C LEU A 11 -7.08 -0.55 -1.03
N GLN A 12 -6.90 0.77 -1.02
CA GLN A 12 -5.81 1.43 -0.32
C GLN A 12 -6.44 2.36 0.71
N ILE A 13 -6.19 2.10 1.98
CA ILE A 13 -6.84 2.81 3.09
C ILE A 13 -5.76 3.32 4.04
N PRO A 14 -5.85 4.58 4.51
CA PRO A 14 -4.94 5.08 5.54
C PRO A 14 -5.02 4.21 6.79
N ALA A 15 -3.86 3.83 7.32
CA ALA A 15 -3.77 2.94 8.49
C ALA A 15 -4.47 3.57 9.70
N GLY A 16 -5.30 2.78 10.38
CA GLY A 16 -6.04 3.21 11.55
C GLY A 16 -7.16 4.21 11.28
N LYS A 17 -7.45 4.54 10.02
CA LYS A 17 -8.44 5.55 9.64
C LYS A 17 -9.52 5.04 8.68
N ALA A 18 -9.75 3.73 8.66
CA ALA A 18 -10.83 3.20 7.84
C ALA A 18 -12.19 3.67 8.36
N THR A 19 -13.03 4.16 7.46
CA THR A 19 -14.37 4.65 7.77
C THR A 19 -15.37 4.11 6.72
N PRO A 20 -16.66 4.10 7.03
CA PRO A 20 -17.69 3.71 6.05
C PRO A 20 -17.81 4.65 4.85
N ALA A 21 -17.14 5.79 4.89
CA ALA A 21 -17.14 6.76 3.79
C ALA A 21 -16.41 6.22 2.56
N PRO A 22 -16.68 6.75 1.35
CA PRO A 22 -15.92 6.32 0.17
C PRO A 22 -14.40 6.42 0.39
N PRO A 23 -13.61 5.48 -0.17
CA PRO A 23 -14.02 4.42 -1.11
C PRO A 23 -14.46 3.10 -0.46
N VAL A 24 -14.40 2.99 0.86
CA VAL A 24 -14.65 1.73 1.58
C VAL A 24 -16.12 1.32 1.52
N GLY A 25 -17.02 2.23 1.85
CA GLY A 25 -18.46 1.94 1.92
C GLY A 25 -19.02 1.37 0.63
N PRO A 26 -18.90 2.08 -0.50
CA PRO A 26 -19.44 1.59 -1.77
C PRO A 26 -18.82 0.28 -2.22
N ALA A 27 -17.50 0.10 -2.04
CA ALA A 27 -16.81 -1.11 -2.45
C ALA A 27 -17.31 -2.34 -1.70
N LEU A 28 -17.49 -2.23 -0.39
CA LEU A 28 -17.96 -3.32 0.45
C LEU A 28 -19.49 -3.51 0.34
N GLY A 29 -20.22 -2.41 0.22
CA GLY A 29 -21.68 -2.43 0.13
C GLY A 29 -22.21 -3.19 -1.07
N GLN A 30 -21.52 -3.11 -2.21
CA GLN A 30 -21.88 -3.85 -3.42
C GLN A 30 -21.89 -5.36 -3.21
N HIS A 31 -21.09 -5.85 -2.28
CA HIS A 31 -20.95 -7.28 -1.99
C HIS A 31 -21.69 -7.70 -0.73
N GLY A 32 -22.42 -6.78 -0.08
CA GLY A 32 -23.21 -7.08 1.10
C GLY A 32 -22.40 -7.39 2.35
N ILE A 33 -21.18 -6.91 2.43
CA ILE A 33 -20.27 -7.15 3.56
C ILE A 33 -20.58 -6.17 4.70
N ASN A 34 -20.38 -6.61 5.94
CA ASN A 34 -20.51 -5.72 7.10
C ASN A 34 -19.35 -4.74 7.16
N ILE A 35 -19.62 -3.50 6.75
CA ILE A 35 -18.62 -2.44 6.66
C ILE A 35 -18.03 -2.11 8.03
N MET A 36 -18.87 -2.04 9.07
CA MET A 36 -18.42 -1.70 10.41
C MET A 36 -17.46 -2.74 10.99
N ALA A 37 -17.75 -4.02 10.77
CA ALA A 37 -16.88 -5.10 11.22
C ALA A 37 -15.51 -5.01 10.54
N PHE A 38 -15.49 -4.74 9.23
CA PHE A 38 -14.25 -4.58 8.48
C PHE A 38 -13.44 -3.38 8.97
N THR A 39 -14.05 -2.21 9.10
CA THR A 39 -13.34 -1.00 9.51
C THR A 39 -12.74 -1.14 10.90
N LYS A 40 -13.48 -1.74 11.82
CA LYS A 40 -12.99 -1.98 13.18
C LYS A 40 -11.78 -2.89 13.19
N GLU A 41 -11.86 -4.03 12.50
CA GLU A 41 -10.77 -5.00 12.44
C GLU A 41 -9.54 -4.44 11.73
N PHE A 42 -9.75 -3.73 10.60
CA PHE A 42 -8.67 -3.07 9.87
C PHE A 42 -7.95 -2.04 10.74
N ASN A 43 -8.71 -1.19 11.44
CA ASN A 43 -8.13 -0.17 12.29
C ASN A 43 -7.31 -0.78 13.44
N GLU A 44 -7.78 -1.87 14.02
CA GLU A 44 -7.03 -2.59 15.07
C GLU A 44 -5.72 -3.16 14.54
N ARG A 45 -5.75 -3.78 13.35
CA ARG A 45 -4.55 -4.39 12.76
C ARG A 45 -3.52 -3.36 12.30
N THR A 46 -3.96 -2.17 11.91
CA THR A 46 -3.09 -1.15 11.32
C THR A 46 -2.77 0.02 12.25
N LYS A 47 -3.20 -0.03 13.50
CA LYS A 47 -2.99 1.08 14.44
C LYS A 47 -1.52 1.45 14.64
N ASN A 48 -0.63 0.48 14.52
CA ASN A 48 0.81 0.69 14.67
C ASN A 48 1.46 1.31 13.43
N ASP A 49 0.74 1.31 12.30
CA ASP A 49 1.22 1.82 11.02
C ASP A 49 0.58 3.17 10.68
N ALA A 50 0.04 3.87 11.67
CA ALA A 50 -0.66 5.14 11.47
C ALA A 50 0.20 6.14 10.68
N GLY A 51 -0.42 6.82 9.74
CA GLY A 51 0.26 7.76 8.84
C GLY A 51 0.70 7.13 7.52
N LEU A 52 0.55 5.82 7.35
CA LEU A 52 0.85 5.14 6.09
C LEU A 52 -0.45 4.71 5.41
N ILE A 53 -0.40 4.60 4.08
CA ILE A 53 -1.50 4.02 3.31
C ILE A 53 -1.23 2.52 3.19
N ILE A 54 -2.19 1.71 3.63
CA ILE A 54 -2.06 0.26 3.63
C ILE A 54 -2.94 -0.34 2.54
N PRO A 55 -2.36 -1.06 1.56
CA PRO A 55 -3.14 -1.83 0.61
C PRO A 55 -3.79 -3.02 1.31
N VAL A 56 -5.05 -3.27 1.02
CA VAL A 56 -5.77 -4.40 1.57
C VAL A 56 -6.44 -5.17 0.44
N VAL A 57 -6.38 -6.50 0.53
CA VAL A 57 -7.10 -7.39 -0.39
C VAL A 57 -8.15 -8.14 0.44
N ILE A 58 -9.40 -7.90 0.12
CA ILE A 58 -10.55 -8.49 0.82
C ILE A 58 -11.10 -9.62 -0.04
N THR A 59 -11.21 -10.81 0.53
CA THR A 59 -11.84 -11.97 -0.13
C THR A 59 -13.27 -12.09 0.36
N VAL A 60 -14.22 -12.05 -0.57
CA VAL A 60 -15.66 -12.16 -0.27
C VAL A 60 -16.12 -13.57 -0.56
N TYR A 61 -16.80 -14.18 0.40
CA TYR A 61 -17.34 -15.52 0.28
C TYR A 61 -18.85 -15.52 -0.03
N ALA A 62 -19.35 -16.65 -0.52
CA ALA A 62 -20.76 -16.80 -0.95
C ALA A 62 -21.77 -16.57 0.20
N ASP A 63 -21.38 -16.83 1.44
CA ASP A 63 -22.20 -16.62 2.63
C ASP A 63 -22.15 -15.18 3.17
N ARG A 64 -21.58 -14.25 2.40
CA ARG A 64 -21.37 -12.84 2.76
C ARG A 64 -20.38 -12.62 3.89
N THR A 65 -19.59 -13.62 4.22
CA THR A 65 -18.44 -13.43 5.11
C THR A 65 -17.26 -12.95 4.30
N PHE A 66 -16.25 -12.45 4.98
CA PHE A 66 -15.05 -11.96 4.33
C PHE A 66 -13.82 -12.30 5.15
N SER A 67 -12.69 -12.36 4.46
CA SER A 67 -11.38 -12.32 5.08
C SER A 67 -10.56 -11.28 4.35
N PHE A 68 -9.55 -10.73 5.01
CA PHE A 68 -8.68 -9.76 4.35
C PHE A 68 -7.24 -9.92 4.79
N ILE A 69 -6.35 -9.52 3.91
CA ILE A 69 -4.91 -9.45 4.19
C ILE A 69 -4.46 -8.02 3.94
N THR A 70 -3.58 -7.53 4.79
CA THR A 70 -2.94 -6.23 4.59
C THR A 70 -1.56 -6.48 3.99
N LYS A 71 -1.17 -5.60 3.07
CA LYS A 71 0.16 -5.66 2.45
C LYS A 71 1.00 -4.49 2.96
N THR A 72 2.28 -4.50 2.64
CA THR A 72 3.15 -3.37 2.97
C THR A 72 2.71 -2.12 2.20
N PRO A 73 2.98 -0.91 2.73
CA PRO A 73 2.62 0.32 2.03
C PRO A 73 3.20 0.35 0.62
N PRO A 74 2.52 1.04 -0.34
CA PRO A 74 3.07 1.18 -1.68
C PRO A 74 4.45 1.83 -1.66
N ALA A 75 5.33 1.43 -2.59
CA ALA A 75 6.68 1.99 -2.67
C ALA A 75 6.67 3.52 -2.78
N SER A 76 5.73 4.07 -3.55
CA SER A 76 5.58 5.52 -3.70
C SER A 76 5.30 6.22 -2.38
N VAL A 77 4.47 5.64 -1.52
CA VAL A 77 4.16 6.19 -0.20
C VAL A 77 5.38 6.18 0.71
N LEU A 78 6.13 5.09 0.69
CA LEU A 78 7.37 4.96 1.48
C LEU A 78 8.43 5.96 1.03
N ILE A 79 8.56 6.17 -0.27
CA ILE A 79 9.51 7.15 -0.84
C ILE A 79 9.10 8.57 -0.42
N LYS A 80 7.84 8.93 -0.52
CA LYS A 80 7.35 10.24 -0.10
C LYS A 80 7.62 10.48 1.39
N LYS A 81 7.39 9.48 2.21
CA LYS A 81 7.63 9.58 3.64
C LYS A 81 9.12 9.75 3.95
N ALA A 82 9.99 9.01 3.26
CA ALA A 82 11.43 9.11 3.45
C ALA A 82 11.98 10.49 3.09
N LEU A 83 11.37 11.16 2.11
CA LEU A 83 11.78 12.48 1.64
C LEU A 83 10.93 13.62 2.23
N ASN A 84 9.98 13.31 3.10
CA ASN A 84 9.05 14.27 3.69
C ASN A 84 8.32 15.12 2.64
N MET A 85 7.90 14.48 1.53
CA MET A 85 7.18 15.15 0.46
C MET A 85 5.72 14.68 0.40
N ASP A 86 4.81 15.57 0.08
CA ASP A 86 3.38 15.26 -0.02
C ASP A 86 2.98 14.78 -1.40
N LYS A 87 3.65 15.27 -2.42
CA LYS A 87 3.29 14.98 -3.81
C LYS A 87 4.53 14.79 -4.68
N ALA A 88 4.50 13.76 -5.51
CA ALA A 88 5.54 13.52 -6.50
C ALA A 88 5.36 14.41 -7.74
N SER A 89 6.34 14.41 -8.64
CA SER A 89 6.30 15.19 -9.86
C SER A 89 5.20 14.71 -10.82
N GLY A 90 4.47 15.64 -11.40
CA GLY A 90 3.54 15.37 -12.49
C GLY A 90 4.25 15.18 -13.83
N VAL A 91 5.50 15.64 -13.95
CA VAL A 91 6.33 15.50 -15.16
C VAL A 91 7.71 14.99 -14.75
N PRO A 92 7.82 13.71 -14.35
CA PRO A 92 9.05 13.17 -13.74
C PRO A 92 10.26 13.17 -14.66
N ASN A 93 10.03 13.20 -15.97
CA ASN A 93 11.08 13.24 -16.97
C ASN A 93 11.80 14.61 -16.99
N LYS A 94 11.06 15.67 -16.71
CA LYS A 94 11.57 17.05 -16.78
C LYS A 94 11.77 17.68 -15.43
N ASP A 95 10.82 17.49 -14.53
CA ASP A 95 10.81 18.12 -13.19
C ASP A 95 11.20 17.09 -12.13
N LYS A 96 12.38 17.26 -11.56
CA LYS A 96 12.83 16.46 -10.42
C LYS A 96 12.45 17.16 -9.13
N VAL A 97 11.80 16.44 -8.21
CA VAL A 97 11.26 16.98 -6.97
C VAL A 97 12.08 16.63 -5.73
N GLY A 98 13.05 15.74 -5.87
CA GLY A 98 13.88 15.33 -4.74
C GLY A 98 14.99 14.38 -5.14
N THR A 99 15.80 14.04 -4.16
CA THR A 99 16.92 13.10 -4.30
C THR A 99 16.85 12.09 -3.17
N ILE A 100 17.04 10.81 -3.49
CA ILE A 100 17.09 9.73 -2.51
C ILE A 100 18.44 9.05 -2.54
N THR A 101 18.97 8.67 -1.38
CA THR A 101 20.24 7.96 -1.28
C THR A 101 20.01 6.46 -1.35
N ARG A 102 21.06 5.72 -1.68
CA ARG A 102 21.03 4.25 -1.72
C ARG A 102 20.65 3.66 -0.36
N GLU A 103 21.09 4.27 0.74
CA GLU A 103 20.75 3.82 2.09
C GLU A 103 19.25 3.91 2.35
N GLN A 104 18.62 5.00 1.92
CA GLN A 104 17.17 5.18 2.04
C GLN A 104 16.42 4.14 1.19
N LEU A 105 16.91 3.87 -0.02
CA LEU A 105 16.35 2.83 -0.89
C LEU A 105 16.46 1.45 -0.24
N GLN A 106 17.58 1.17 0.40
CA GLN A 106 17.79 -0.10 1.09
C GLN A 106 16.77 -0.29 2.21
N LYS A 107 16.53 0.74 3.01
CA LYS A 107 15.52 0.70 4.08
C LYS A 107 14.12 0.43 3.54
N ILE A 108 13.75 1.09 2.45
CA ILE A 108 12.45 0.88 1.80
C ILE A 108 12.35 -0.54 1.25
N ALA A 109 13.41 -1.03 0.60
CA ALA A 109 13.46 -2.37 0.05
C ALA A 109 13.31 -3.44 1.14
N GLU A 110 13.92 -3.25 2.30
CA GLU A 110 13.78 -4.16 3.44
C GLU A 110 12.35 -4.22 3.94
N ILE A 111 11.67 -3.07 4.04
CA ILE A 111 10.27 -3.01 4.46
C ILE A 111 9.37 -3.75 3.46
N LYS A 112 9.61 -3.58 2.17
CA LYS A 112 8.78 -4.18 1.12
C LYS A 112 9.21 -5.59 0.71
N LYS A 113 10.29 -6.12 1.24
CA LYS A 113 10.84 -7.42 0.84
C LYS A 113 9.79 -8.54 0.86
N VAL A 114 8.87 -8.49 1.80
CA VAL A 114 7.79 -9.48 1.94
C VAL A 114 6.89 -9.52 0.71
N ASP A 115 6.64 -8.37 0.06
CA ASP A 115 5.72 -8.24 -1.07
C ASP A 115 6.44 -8.19 -2.43
N LEU A 116 7.77 -8.07 -2.43
CA LEU A 116 8.53 -7.94 -3.68
C LEU A 116 8.91 -9.31 -4.24
N ASN A 117 8.84 -9.42 -5.55
CA ASN A 117 9.30 -10.59 -6.30
C ASN A 117 10.77 -10.38 -6.72
N ALA A 118 11.63 -10.14 -5.73
CA ALA A 118 13.06 -9.91 -5.95
C ALA A 118 13.87 -11.06 -5.33
N ALA A 119 14.83 -11.56 -6.07
CA ALA A 119 15.67 -12.66 -5.61
C ALA A 119 16.72 -12.20 -4.57
N THR A 120 17.18 -10.95 -4.68
CA THR A 120 18.20 -10.39 -3.80
C THR A 120 17.80 -8.99 -3.35
N LEU A 121 18.50 -8.48 -2.32
CA LEU A 121 18.31 -7.11 -1.85
C LEU A 121 18.65 -6.08 -2.93
N ASP A 122 19.71 -6.33 -3.72
CA ASP A 122 20.11 -5.42 -4.80
C ASP A 122 19.04 -5.30 -5.88
N THR A 123 18.39 -6.39 -6.24
CA THR A 123 17.27 -6.36 -7.21
C THR A 123 16.07 -5.63 -6.62
N ALA A 124 15.79 -5.79 -5.33
CA ALA A 124 14.75 -5.04 -4.64
C ALA A 124 15.03 -3.53 -4.67
N ILE A 125 16.27 -3.14 -4.42
CA ILE A 125 16.71 -1.72 -4.51
C ILE A 125 16.50 -1.18 -5.92
N SER A 126 16.83 -1.97 -6.95
CA SER A 126 16.64 -1.58 -8.34
C SER A 126 15.17 -1.34 -8.68
N MET A 127 14.27 -2.18 -8.17
CA MET A 127 12.83 -2.02 -8.36
C MET A 127 12.33 -0.72 -7.74
N ILE A 128 12.76 -0.41 -6.52
CA ILE A 128 12.39 0.83 -5.83
C ILE A 128 12.98 2.05 -6.53
N ALA A 129 14.22 1.94 -7.02
CA ALA A 129 14.86 3.01 -7.79
C ALA A 129 14.07 3.36 -9.05
N GLY A 130 13.53 2.34 -9.74
CA GLY A 130 12.64 2.56 -10.89
C GLY A 130 11.38 3.34 -10.52
N THR A 131 10.77 3.03 -9.38
CA THR A 131 9.63 3.77 -8.85
C THR A 131 10.02 5.22 -8.55
N CYS A 132 11.19 5.46 -7.97
CA CYS A 132 11.69 6.82 -7.70
C CYS A 132 11.80 7.64 -8.99
N ARG A 133 12.36 7.06 -10.04
CA ARG A 133 12.46 7.72 -11.35
C ARG A 133 11.09 8.11 -11.89
N SER A 134 10.11 7.23 -11.75
CA SER A 134 8.74 7.50 -12.20
C SER A 134 8.06 8.61 -11.40
N MET A 135 8.56 8.91 -10.21
CA MET A 135 8.05 9.98 -9.35
C MET A 135 8.82 11.30 -9.49
N GLY A 136 9.87 11.34 -10.30
CA GLY A 136 10.72 12.50 -10.42
C GLY A 136 11.74 12.64 -9.29
N VAL A 137 12.11 11.53 -8.68
CA VAL A 137 13.12 11.50 -7.61
C VAL A 137 14.43 10.93 -8.17
N GLU A 138 15.51 11.68 -8.01
CA GLU A 138 16.83 11.21 -8.44
C GLU A 138 17.44 10.27 -7.41
N VAL A 139 18.10 9.24 -7.88
CA VAL A 139 18.79 8.27 -7.03
C VAL A 139 20.27 8.60 -7.00
N LYS A 140 20.81 8.80 -5.81
CA LYS A 140 22.26 8.99 -5.59
C LYS A 140 22.83 7.83 -4.80
N ASP A 141 24.03 7.46 -5.15
CA ASP A 141 24.78 6.44 -4.42
C ASP A 141 25.31 6.97 -3.09
#